data_4962bae6c9a320692e3e3ba40b5a87c1
#
_entry.id   4962bae6c9a320692e3e3ba40b5a87c1
#
_cell.length_a   1.000
_cell.length_b   1.000
_cell.length_c   1.000
_cell.angle_alpha   90.00
_cell.angle_beta   90.00
_cell.angle_gamma   90.00
#
_symmetry.space_group_name_H-M   'P 1'
#
loop_
_entity.id
_entity.type
_entity.pdbx_description
1 polymer ?
#
loop_
_entity_poly.entity_id
_entity_poly.type
_entity_poly.pdbx_seq_one_letter_code
_entity_poly.pdbx_strand_id
1 'polypeptide(L)'
;MKYVTYREDNVTVNEEKCERVKKNIVQGNGKVKWYQYILRKLRFSSEAGKDGQDRESIPRFYLCLLREKNKKIRLYLEKKYQQNGVYFKACEEVTEEECRKIMDGKVEWMKNHKKQIFQDFYLQYTLNKIRPWHVTEYERETAVYPHGEYLTFNKKIRRIVGGVTDLFDEESIRISCLTEGRVMVSSKKLITLPAILREVLQNAEDSIEKMAFAN
;
A
#
# COMPACT_ATOMS: atom_id res chain seq x y z
N MET A 1 16.34 -8.08 -9.17
CA MET A 1 15.03 -7.67 -8.59
C MET A 1 14.16 -7.09 -9.70
N LYS A 2 12.90 -7.53 -9.80
CA LYS A 2 11.96 -7.01 -10.83
C LYS A 2 11.11 -5.90 -10.20
N TYR A 3 11.24 -4.68 -10.71
CA TYR A 3 10.38 -3.56 -10.32
C TYR A 3 9.13 -3.51 -11.18
N VAL A 4 8.01 -3.18 -10.55
CA VAL A 4 6.82 -2.68 -11.22
C VAL A 4 6.89 -1.16 -11.14
N THR A 5 6.84 -0.49 -12.31
CA THR A 5 6.85 0.97 -12.42
C THR A 5 5.45 1.49 -12.75
N TYR A 6 5.03 2.57 -12.11
CA TYR A 6 3.71 3.14 -12.33
C TYR A 6 3.67 4.63 -11.93
N ARG A 7 2.73 5.35 -12.50
CA ARG A 7 2.27 6.61 -11.93
C ARG A 7 1.05 6.30 -11.06
N GLU A 8 0.90 7.01 -9.97
CA GLU A 8 -0.20 6.84 -9.04
C GLU A 8 -0.88 8.17 -8.79
N ASP A 9 -2.17 8.23 -9.11
CA ASP A 9 -3.03 9.35 -8.77
C ASP A 9 -4.01 8.88 -7.70
N ASN A 10 -4.11 9.64 -6.62
CA ASN A 10 -4.98 9.34 -5.51
C ASN A 10 -6.05 10.42 -5.38
N VAL A 11 -7.27 10.01 -5.14
CA VAL A 11 -8.39 10.90 -4.85
C VAL A 11 -9.27 10.30 -3.77
N THR A 12 -9.76 11.14 -2.86
CA THR A 12 -10.73 10.73 -1.83
C THR A 12 -12.13 11.11 -2.30
N VAL A 13 -13.02 10.14 -2.36
CA VAL A 13 -14.41 10.30 -2.79
C VAL A 13 -15.37 9.78 -1.70
N ASN A 14 -16.64 10.17 -1.75
CA ASN A 14 -17.66 9.55 -0.91
C ASN A 14 -18.05 8.15 -1.43
N GLU A 15 -18.66 7.33 -0.57
CA GLU A 15 -19.05 5.95 -0.92
C GLU A 15 -20.01 5.89 -2.10
N GLU A 16 -20.95 6.84 -2.23
CA GLU A 16 -21.91 6.87 -3.33
C GLU A 16 -21.19 7.05 -4.69
N LYS A 17 -20.29 8.02 -4.80
CA LYS A 17 -19.46 8.21 -6.00
C LYS A 17 -18.60 6.97 -6.28
N CYS A 18 -18.04 6.35 -5.23
CA CYS A 18 -17.27 5.12 -5.35
C CYS A 18 -18.10 3.97 -5.94
N GLU A 19 -19.30 3.71 -5.43
CA GLU A 19 -20.17 2.65 -5.91
C GLU A 19 -20.65 2.92 -7.35
N ARG A 20 -20.91 4.18 -7.73
CA ARG A 20 -21.22 4.56 -9.11
C ARG A 20 -20.07 4.24 -10.06
N VAL A 21 -18.83 4.57 -9.68
CA VAL A 21 -17.64 4.23 -10.46
C VAL A 21 -17.52 2.71 -10.65
N LYS A 22 -17.69 1.94 -9.58
CA LYS A 22 -17.63 0.48 -9.64
C LYS A 22 -18.69 -0.12 -10.58
N LYS A 23 -19.94 0.36 -10.48
CA LYS A 23 -21.02 -0.06 -11.38
C LYS A 23 -20.65 0.19 -12.84
N ASN A 24 -20.10 1.35 -13.15
CA ASN A 24 -19.70 1.69 -14.51
C ASN A 24 -18.52 0.83 -15.02
N ILE A 25 -17.58 0.46 -14.14
CA ILE A 25 -16.51 -0.48 -14.49
C ILE A 25 -17.08 -1.86 -14.84
N VAL A 26 -18.06 -2.34 -14.08
CA VAL A 26 -18.71 -3.64 -14.32
C VAL A 26 -19.54 -3.62 -15.61
N GLN A 27 -20.23 -2.53 -15.91
CA GLN A 27 -21.06 -2.37 -17.12
C GLN A 27 -20.23 -2.09 -18.39
N GLY A 28 -19.06 -1.50 -18.24
CA GLY A 28 -18.12 -1.30 -19.34
C GLY A 28 -17.57 -2.64 -19.82
N ASN A 29 -17.65 -2.92 -21.11
CA ASN A 29 -17.29 -4.18 -21.80
C ASN A 29 -15.86 -4.71 -21.55
N GLY A 30 -15.27 -4.45 -20.42
CA GLY A 30 -13.91 -4.87 -20.08
C GLY A 30 -13.91 -6.20 -19.31
N LYS A 31 -13.04 -7.12 -19.69
CA LYS A 31 -12.70 -8.31 -18.91
C LYS A 31 -11.92 -7.92 -17.64
N VAL A 32 -12.55 -7.14 -16.76
CA VAL A 32 -11.94 -6.65 -15.53
C VAL A 32 -12.00 -7.74 -14.47
N LYS A 33 -10.86 -8.05 -13.85
CA LYS A 33 -10.79 -8.96 -12.70
C LYS A 33 -10.85 -8.19 -11.40
N TRP A 34 -11.70 -8.62 -10.50
CA TRP A 34 -11.86 -8.02 -9.18
C TRP A 34 -11.21 -8.87 -8.10
N TYR A 35 -10.50 -8.19 -7.19
CA TYR A 35 -9.89 -8.78 -6.01
C TYR A 35 -10.32 -7.99 -4.78
N GLN A 36 -10.59 -8.69 -3.69
CA GLN A 36 -10.95 -8.08 -2.40
C GLN A 36 -10.15 -8.72 -1.29
N TYR A 37 -9.55 -7.90 -0.45
CA TYR A 37 -8.75 -8.35 0.67
C TYR A 37 -8.59 -7.25 1.72
N ILE A 38 -8.23 -7.66 2.94
CA ILE A 38 -7.75 -6.76 3.98
C ILE A 38 -6.23 -6.68 3.82
N LEU A 39 -5.68 -5.48 3.84
CA LEU A 39 -4.26 -5.26 3.78
C LEU A 39 -3.79 -4.54 5.04
N ARG A 40 -2.83 -5.14 5.75
CA ARG A 40 -2.06 -4.49 6.79
C ARG A 40 -0.67 -4.20 6.30
N LYS A 41 -0.16 -3.03 6.62
CA LYS A 41 1.20 -2.61 6.26
C LYS A 41 1.92 -2.06 7.49
N LEU A 42 2.97 -2.73 7.89
CA LEU A 42 3.93 -2.20 8.84
C LEU A 42 4.98 -1.40 8.08
N ARG A 43 5.04 -0.11 8.31
CA ARG A 43 6.07 0.77 7.75
C ARG A 43 7.33 0.72 8.60
N PHE A 44 8.48 0.69 7.94
CA PHE A 44 9.79 0.90 8.56
C PHE A 44 10.25 2.33 8.27
N SER A 45 10.75 3.00 9.29
CA SER A 45 11.28 4.37 9.17
C SER A 45 12.49 4.57 10.08
N SER A 46 13.39 5.47 9.67
CA SER A 46 14.40 6.03 10.56
C SER A 46 13.80 7.15 11.41
N GLU A 47 14.47 7.58 12.47
CA GLU A 47 14.00 8.72 13.28
C GLU A 47 13.83 9.99 12.42
N ALA A 48 14.75 10.25 11.50
CA ALA A 48 14.68 11.38 10.57
C ALA A 48 13.55 11.28 9.54
N GLY A 49 13.01 10.06 9.31
CA GLY A 49 11.91 9.82 8.36
C GLY A 49 10.53 9.81 9.01
N LYS A 50 10.44 10.00 10.33
CA LYS A 50 9.16 10.03 11.05
C LYS A 50 8.44 11.38 10.94
N ASP A 51 9.11 12.41 10.43
CA ASP A 51 8.56 13.75 10.19
C ASP A 51 7.58 13.85 9.01
N GLY A 52 7.34 12.73 8.32
CA GLY A 52 6.36 12.65 7.23
C GLY A 52 6.83 13.22 5.90
N GLN A 53 8.07 13.72 5.80
CA GLN A 53 8.60 14.20 4.53
C GLN A 53 9.07 13.01 3.67
N ASP A 54 8.29 12.69 2.65
CA ASP A 54 8.71 11.77 1.60
C ASP A 54 9.76 12.44 0.72
N ARG A 55 11.01 12.05 0.96
CA ARG A 55 12.10 12.44 0.06
C ARG A 55 12.07 11.51 -1.14
N GLU A 56 11.98 12.09 -2.35
CA GLU A 56 12.17 11.33 -3.59
C GLU A 56 13.49 10.55 -3.53
N SER A 57 13.50 9.38 -4.15
CA SER A 57 14.65 8.47 -4.24
C SER A 57 15.04 7.72 -2.96
N ILE A 58 14.46 8.02 -1.79
CA ILE A 58 14.71 7.23 -0.59
C ILE A 58 13.77 6.01 -0.59
N PRO A 59 14.30 4.78 -0.58
CA PRO A 59 13.48 3.59 -0.54
C PRO A 59 12.76 3.44 0.81
N ARG A 60 11.47 3.19 0.73
CA ARG A 60 10.61 2.85 1.87
C ARG A 60 10.36 1.36 1.88
N PHE A 61 10.38 0.78 3.07
CA PHE A 61 10.12 -0.64 3.27
C PHE A 61 8.87 -0.86 4.09
N TYR A 62 8.14 -1.89 3.70
CA TYR A 62 6.93 -2.33 4.38
C TYR A 62 6.92 -3.85 4.50
N LEU A 63 6.47 -4.36 5.64
CA LEU A 63 5.93 -5.71 5.73
C LEU A 63 4.42 -5.62 5.49
N CYS A 64 3.93 -6.45 4.59
CA CYS A 64 2.54 -6.46 4.18
C CYS A 64 1.90 -7.81 4.51
N LEU A 65 0.77 -7.79 5.22
CA LEU A 65 -0.11 -8.93 5.42
C LEU A 65 -1.37 -8.70 4.58
N LEU A 66 -1.57 -9.59 3.64
CA LEU A 66 -2.76 -9.61 2.78
C LEU A 66 -3.64 -10.78 3.20
N ARG A 67 -4.89 -10.50 3.62
CA ARG A 67 -5.88 -11.50 4.00
C ARG A 67 -7.04 -11.49 3.00
N GLU A 68 -7.18 -12.56 2.25
CA GLU A 68 -8.27 -12.77 1.29
C GLU A 68 -9.58 -13.14 2.02
N LYS A 69 -10.71 -13.06 1.31
CA LYS A 69 -12.03 -13.45 1.85
C LYS A 69 -12.09 -14.90 2.35
N ASN A 70 -11.36 -15.80 1.71
CA ASN A 70 -11.23 -17.20 2.09
C ASN A 70 -10.29 -17.42 3.28
N LYS A 71 -9.90 -16.34 3.99
CA LYS A 71 -8.94 -16.32 5.11
C LYS A 71 -7.50 -16.71 4.74
N LYS A 72 -7.19 -16.93 3.46
CA LYS A 72 -5.82 -17.15 3.04
C LYS A 72 -4.99 -15.90 3.32
N ILE A 73 -3.85 -16.09 4.01
CA ILE A 73 -2.91 -15.03 4.33
C ILE A 73 -1.70 -15.15 3.42
N ARG A 74 -1.25 -14.02 2.89
CA ARG A 74 0.05 -13.90 2.19
C ARG A 74 0.83 -12.76 2.81
N LEU A 75 2.12 -12.96 2.95
CA LEU A 75 3.04 -12.03 3.57
C LEU A 75 4.10 -11.60 2.55
N TYR A 76 4.42 -10.31 2.54
CA TYR A 76 5.38 -9.75 1.60
C TYR A 76 6.29 -8.73 2.27
N LEU A 77 7.55 -8.73 1.90
CA LEU A 77 8.42 -7.57 2.04
C LEU A 77 8.28 -6.71 0.79
N GLU A 78 7.88 -5.46 0.96
CA GLU A 78 7.71 -4.47 -0.12
C GLU A 78 8.78 -3.39 -0.01
N LYS A 79 9.41 -3.06 -1.12
CA LYS A 79 10.27 -1.90 -1.30
C LYS A 79 9.60 -0.95 -2.28
N LYS A 80 9.42 0.32 -1.91
CA LYS A 80 8.82 1.36 -2.76
C LYS A 80 9.67 2.62 -2.70
N TYR A 81 9.92 3.25 -3.83
CA TYR A 81 10.48 4.61 -3.91
C TYR A 81 9.87 5.35 -5.09
N GLN A 82 10.05 6.66 -5.13
CA GLN A 82 9.55 7.52 -6.19
C GLN A 82 10.71 8.29 -6.79
N GLN A 83 10.70 8.48 -8.10
CA GLN A 83 11.66 9.31 -8.82
C GLN A 83 10.95 9.97 -10.01
N ASN A 84 11.03 11.30 -10.10
CA ASN A 84 10.39 12.09 -11.17
C ASN A 84 8.90 11.74 -11.37
N GLY A 85 8.14 11.62 -10.27
CA GLY A 85 6.72 11.28 -10.30
C GLY A 85 6.40 9.83 -10.70
N VAL A 86 7.41 8.98 -10.89
CA VAL A 86 7.25 7.55 -11.18
C VAL A 86 7.56 6.75 -9.93
N TYR A 87 6.66 5.85 -9.57
CA TYR A 87 6.88 4.89 -8.48
C TYR A 87 7.54 3.62 -8.98
N PHE A 88 8.48 3.14 -8.18
CA PHE A 88 9.16 1.87 -8.36
C PHE A 88 8.82 1.00 -7.16
N LYS A 89 8.21 -0.15 -7.42
CA LYS A 89 7.79 -1.09 -6.40
C LYS A 89 8.35 -2.48 -6.68
N ALA A 90 8.95 -3.10 -5.67
CA ALA A 90 9.31 -4.51 -5.68
C ALA A 90 8.71 -5.19 -4.46
N CYS A 91 8.28 -6.45 -4.62
CA CYS A 91 7.75 -7.27 -3.54
C CYS A 91 8.36 -8.67 -3.62
N GLU A 92 8.63 -9.23 -2.44
CA GLU A 92 9.01 -10.64 -2.29
C GLU A 92 8.17 -11.28 -1.19
N GLU A 93 7.71 -12.49 -1.46
CA GLU A 93 6.95 -13.26 -0.48
C GLU A 93 7.87 -13.70 0.66
N VAL A 94 7.36 -13.62 1.89
CA VAL A 94 8.04 -14.06 3.11
C VAL A 94 7.15 -15.06 3.85
N THR A 95 7.76 -15.97 4.58
CA THR A 95 7.06 -16.86 5.50
C THR A 95 6.63 -16.09 6.76
N GLU A 96 5.73 -16.65 7.55
CA GLU A 96 5.35 -16.07 8.83
C GLU A 96 6.55 -15.98 9.79
N GLU A 97 7.39 -17.02 9.81
CA GLU A 97 8.61 -17.03 10.61
C GLU A 97 9.58 -15.91 10.23
N GLU A 98 9.81 -15.72 8.91
CA GLU A 98 10.65 -14.63 8.41
C GLU A 98 10.03 -13.27 8.75
N CYS A 99 8.71 -13.12 8.60
CA CYS A 99 7.99 -11.90 8.94
C CYS A 99 8.20 -11.54 10.43
N ARG A 100 8.03 -12.50 11.34
CA ARG A 100 8.27 -12.32 12.77
C ARG A 100 9.73 -11.96 13.06
N LYS A 101 10.70 -12.65 12.43
CA LYS A 101 12.13 -12.29 12.56
C LYS A 101 12.40 -10.85 12.14
N ILE A 102 11.79 -10.39 11.06
CA ILE A 102 11.95 -9.00 10.57
C ILE A 102 11.36 -8.01 11.59
N MET A 103 10.17 -8.27 12.13
CA MET A 103 9.56 -7.42 13.16
C MET A 103 10.39 -7.36 14.44
N ASP A 104 10.99 -8.48 14.85
CA ASP A 104 11.89 -8.59 16.00
C ASP A 104 13.28 -7.97 15.75
N GLY A 105 13.58 -7.54 14.54
CA GLY A 105 14.89 -7.01 14.17
C GLY A 105 15.98 -8.05 13.97
N LYS A 106 15.62 -9.33 13.88
CA LYS A 106 16.53 -10.46 13.62
C LYS A 106 16.76 -10.59 12.11
N VAL A 107 17.54 -9.66 11.53
CA VAL A 107 17.67 -9.48 10.07
C VAL A 107 19.00 -9.98 9.47
N GLU A 108 19.90 -10.56 10.27
CA GLU A 108 21.24 -10.99 9.84
C GLU A 108 21.20 -11.99 8.66
N TRP A 109 20.17 -12.84 8.60
CA TRP A 109 19.98 -13.82 7.53
C TRP A 109 19.77 -13.18 6.15
N MET A 110 19.41 -11.87 6.11
CA MET A 110 19.19 -11.14 4.87
C MET A 110 20.49 -10.63 4.23
N LYS A 111 21.59 -10.54 4.98
CA LYS A 111 22.86 -9.94 4.56
C LYS A 111 23.38 -10.51 3.23
N ASN A 112 23.32 -11.82 3.06
CA ASN A 112 23.81 -12.53 1.88
C ASN A 112 22.68 -13.31 1.18
N HIS A 113 21.44 -12.85 1.31
CA HIS A 113 20.30 -13.53 0.72
C HIS A 113 20.32 -13.41 -0.80
N LYS A 114 19.85 -14.45 -1.52
CA LYS A 114 19.84 -14.48 -3.01
C LYS A 114 18.98 -13.39 -3.64
N LYS A 115 17.92 -12.96 -2.97
CA LYS A 115 17.00 -11.93 -3.47
C LYS A 115 17.45 -10.55 -2.98
N GLN A 116 17.72 -9.66 -3.90
CA GLN A 116 18.27 -8.31 -3.65
C GLN A 116 17.45 -7.47 -2.65
N ILE A 117 16.12 -7.62 -2.63
CA ILE A 117 15.27 -6.82 -1.72
C ILE A 117 15.60 -7.06 -0.24
N PHE A 118 16.00 -8.29 0.12
CA PHE A 118 16.39 -8.61 1.49
C PHE A 118 17.74 -7.99 1.84
N GLN A 119 18.70 -8.02 0.91
CA GLN A 119 19.98 -7.34 1.09
C GLN A 119 19.79 -5.82 1.24
N ASP A 120 18.92 -5.23 0.40
CA ASP A 120 18.62 -3.80 0.46
C ASP A 120 17.94 -3.43 1.79
N PHE A 121 17.02 -4.27 2.29
CA PHE A 121 16.40 -4.07 3.59
C PHE A 121 17.44 -4.14 4.71
N TYR A 122 18.32 -5.15 4.69
CA TYR A 122 19.40 -5.29 5.67
C TYR A 122 20.28 -4.05 5.72
N LEU A 123 20.70 -3.53 4.56
CA LEU A 123 21.50 -2.30 4.47
C LEU A 123 20.77 -1.09 5.07
N GLN A 124 19.48 -0.91 4.74
CA GLN A 124 18.69 0.18 5.31
C GLN A 124 18.51 0.02 6.83
N TYR A 125 18.30 -1.20 7.30
CA TYR A 125 18.15 -1.51 8.71
C TYR A 125 19.43 -1.23 9.50
N THR A 126 20.59 -1.59 8.95
CA THR A 126 21.90 -1.45 9.61
C THR A 126 22.49 -0.05 9.48
N LEU A 127 22.47 0.53 8.28
CA LEU A 127 23.11 1.83 8.01
C LEU A 127 22.18 3.00 8.36
N ASN A 128 20.95 2.98 7.87
CA ASN A 128 20.00 4.08 8.05
C ASN A 128 19.10 3.90 9.27
N LYS A 129 19.31 2.83 10.05
CA LYS A 129 18.63 2.57 11.31
C LYS A 129 17.10 2.58 11.18
N ILE A 130 16.55 2.13 10.02
CA ILE A 130 15.10 1.99 9.92
C ILE A 130 14.61 0.94 10.92
N ARG A 131 13.45 1.21 11.53
CA ARG A 131 12.82 0.35 12.54
C ARG A 131 11.32 0.27 12.28
N PRO A 132 10.63 -0.76 12.79
CA PRO A 132 9.17 -0.78 12.79
C PRO A 132 8.63 0.53 13.35
N TRP A 133 7.69 1.15 12.64
CA TRP A 133 7.16 2.46 13.03
C TRP A 133 5.66 2.41 13.34
N HIS A 134 4.83 2.06 12.37
CA HIS A 134 3.40 1.96 12.57
C HIS A 134 2.75 0.96 11.60
N VAL A 135 1.61 0.42 12.02
CA VAL A 135 0.77 -0.43 11.20
C VAL A 135 -0.45 0.35 10.70
N THR A 136 -0.70 0.28 9.39
CA THR A 136 -1.93 0.75 8.76
C THR A 136 -2.72 -0.44 8.25
N GLU A 137 -4.03 -0.45 8.48
CA GLU A 137 -4.95 -1.49 8.01
C GLU A 137 -6.04 -0.85 7.15
N TYR A 138 -6.44 -1.51 6.08
CA TYR A 138 -7.58 -1.09 5.25
C TYR A 138 -8.17 -2.24 4.43
N GLU A 139 -9.45 -2.10 4.12
CA GLU A 139 -10.14 -2.97 3.17
C GLU A 139 -9.84 -2.48 1.76
N ARG A 140 -9.35 -3.36 0.89
CA ARG A 140 -9.01 -3.02 -0.50
C ARG A 140 -9.82 -3.85 -1.48
N GLU A 141 -10.43 -3.16 -2.41
CA GLU A 141 -10.93 -3.74 -3.64
C GLU A 141 -10.05 -3.28 -4.80
N THR A 142 -9.72 -4.17 -5.71
CA THR A 142 -8.85 -3.88 -6.86
C THR A 142 -9.51 -4.35 -8.13
N ALA A 143 -9.72 -3.44 -9.07
CA ALA A 143 -10.13 -3.73 -10.44
C ALA A 143 -8.88 -3.76 -11.33
N VAL A 144 -8.56 -4.93 -11.89
CA VAL A 144 -7.42 -5.14 -12.78
C VAL A 144 -7.90 -5.25 -14.20
N TYR A 145 -7.43 -4.36 -15.06
CA TYR A 145 -7.75 -4.33 -16.48
C TYR A 145 -6.84 -5.28 -17.28
N PRO A 146 -7.26 -5.70 -18.49
CA PRO A 146 -6.48 -6.65 -19.30
C PRO A 146 -5.05 -6.18 -19.62
N HIS A 147 -4.84 -4.89 -19.73
CA HIS A 147 -3.52 -4.29 -20.03
C HIS A 147 -2.62 -4.10 -18.81
N GLY A 148 -3.02 -4.65 -17.64
CA GLY A 148 -2.23 -4.61 -16.41
C GLY A 148 -2.35 -3.30 -15.62
N GLU A 149 -3.22 -2.42 -16.03
CA GLU A 149 -3.62 -1.23 -15.29
C GLU A 149 -4.60 -1.61 -14.18
N TYR A 150 -4.61 -0.89 -13.09
CA TYR A 150 -5.54 -1.18 -12.03
C TYR A 150 -5.98 0.04 -11.24
N LEU A 151 -7.22 -0.05 -10.76
CA LEU A 151 -7.80 0.86 -9.79
C LEU A 151 -7.91 0.15 -8.46
N THR A 152 -7.56 0.85 -7.40
CA THR A 152 -7.78 0.36 -6.03
C THR A 152 -8.73 1.27 -5.29
N PHE A 153 -9.63 0.68 -4.53
CA PHE A 153 -10.59 1.34 -3.66
C PHE A 153 -10.25 0.92 -2.23
N ASN A 154 -9.71 1.85 -1.44
CA ASN A 154 -9.33 1.60 -0.07
C ASN A 154 -10.38 2.19 0.84
N LYS A 155 -11.03 1.33 1.62
CA LYS A 155 -12.06 1.66 2.60
C LYS A 155 -11.55 1.40 4.02
N LYS A 156 -12.15 2.05 5.01
CA LYS A 156 -11.86 1.84 6.44
C LYS A 156 -10.37 1.88 6.72
N ILE A 157 -9.70 2.90 6.19
CA ILE A 157 -8.27 3.07 6.44
C ILE A 157 -8.08 3.45 7.91
N ARG A 158 -7.36 2.61 8.64
CA ARG A 158 -7.15 2.73 10.09
C ARG A 158 -5.67 2.59 10.43
N ARG A 159 -5.23 3.31 11.42
CA ARG A 159 -3.91 3.18 12.00
C ARG A 159 -4.02 2.50 13.36
N ILE A 160 -3.15 1.53 13.61
CA ILE A 160 -3.01 0.92 14.92
C ILE A 160 -2.21 1.87 15.80
N VAL A 161 -2.72 2.16 17.01
CA VAL A 161 -2.12 3.08 17.97
C VAL A 161 -1.49 2.34 19.15
N GLY A 162 -0.83 3.08 20.06
CA GLY A 162 -0.18 2.49 21.24
C GLY A 162 1.22 1.92 20.97
N GLY A 163 1.86 2.30 19.84
CA GLY A 163 3.21 1.84 19.51
C GLY A 163 3.30 0.38 19.06
N VAL A 164 2.14 -0.24 18.78
CA VAL A 164 2.09 -1.64 18.33
C VAL A 164 2.59 -1.74 16.90
N THR A 165 3.57 -2.60 16.69
CA THR A 165 4.19 -2.89 15.38
C THR A 165 4.01 -4.34 14.94
N ASP A 166 3.17 -5.11 15.63
CA ASP A 166 2.83 -6.48 15.25
C ASP A 166 1.76 -6.48 14.17
N LEU A 167 2.08 -7.04 13.01
CA LEU A 167 1.14 -7.22 11.89
C LEU A 167 0.01 -8.22 12.20
N PHE A 168 0.21 -9.10 13.16
CA PHE A 168 -0.74 -10.17 13.52
C PHE A 168 -1.68 -9.77 14.66
N ASP A 169 -1.43 -8.61 15.29
CA ASP A 169 -2.26 -8.13 16.39
C ASP A 169 -3.68 -7.82 15.94
N GLU A 170 -4.66 -8.42 16.62
CA GLU A 170 -6.08 -8.23 16.35
C GLU A 170 -6.78 -7.40 17.43
N GLU A 171 -6.13 -7.14 18.56
CA GLU A 171 -6.77 -6.57 19.77
C GLU A 171 -6.53 -5.08 19.94
N SER A 172 -5.46 -4.54 19.34
CA SER A 172 -5.10 -3.13 19.49
C SER A 172 -6.14 -2.17 18.96
N ILE A 173 -6.17 -1.00 19.58
CA ILE A 173 -7.06 0.12 19.18
C ILE A 173 -6.69 0.61 17.78
N ARG A 174 -7.70 0.79 16.95
CA ARG A 174 -7.60 1.29 15.58
C ARG A 174 -8.30 2.63 15.46
N ILE A 175 -7.57 3.65 15.02
CA ILE A 175 -8.11 4.98 14.75
C ILE A 175 -8.30 5.13 13.26
N SER A 176 -9.48 5.62 12.85
CA SER A 176 -9.76 5.93 11.44
C SER A 176 -8.85 7.06 10.96
N CYS A 177 -8.29 6.87 9.76
CA CYS A 177 -7.47 7.86 9.08
C CYS A 177 -8.26 8.65 8.03
N LEU A 178 -9.48 8.24 7.73
CA LEU A 178 -10.41 8.95 6.86
C LEU A 178 -11.69 9.28 7.63
N THR A 179 -12.33 10.37 7.23
CA THR A 179 -13.68 10.68 7.65
C THR A 179 -14.62 9.54 7.26
N GLU A 180 -15.61 9.25 8.07
CA GLU A 180 -16.61 8.23 7.79
C GLU A 180 -17.27 8.43 6.42
N GLY A 181 -17.55 7.34 5.72
CA GLY A 181 -18.13 7.37 4.38
C GLY A 181 -17.18 7.80 3.25
N ARG A 182 -15.88 7.93 3.54
CA ARG A 182 -14.88 8.25 2.52
C ARG A 182 -14.12 7.02 2.05
N VAL A 183 -13.77 7.03 0.75
CA VAL A 183 -13.00 5.98 0.08
C VAL A 183 -11.85 6.62 -0.66
N MET A 184 -10.63 6.13 -0.44
CA MET A 184 -9.48 6.53 -1.25
C MET A 184 -9.40 5.67 -2.50
N VAL A 185 -9.50 6.31 -3.65
CA VAL A 185 -9.36 5.67 -4.97
C VAL A 185 -7.99 5.98 -5.53
N SER A 186 -7.23 4.93 -5.85
CA SER A 186 -5.91 5.08 -6.50
C SER A 186 -5.94 4.48 -7.89
N SER A 187 -5.48 5.25 -8.85
CA SER A 187 -5.29 4.86 -10.25
C SER A 187 -3.81 4.60 -10.50
N LYS A 188 -3.49 3.43 -11.07
CA LYS A 188 -2.09 3.06 -11.37
C LYS A 188 -1.95 2.55 -12.79
N LYS A 189 -0.97 3.09 -13.54
CA LYS A 189 -0.64 2.75 -14.93
C LYS A 189 -1.80 2.90 -15.93
N LEU A 190 -2.75 3.77 -15.70
CA LEU A 190 -3.85 3.97 -16.62
C LEU A 190 -3.37 4.80 -17.83
N ILE A 191 -3.21 4.17 -18.99
CA ILE A 191 -2.95 4.84 -20.24
C ILE A 191 -4.21 5.55 -20.73
N THR A 192 -5.37 4.90 -20.56
CA THR A 192 -6.66 5.48 -20.94
C THR A 192 -7.66 5.24 -19.81
N LEU A 193 -7.94 6.28 -19.04
CA LEU A 193 -9.05 6.26 -18.09
C LEU A 193 -10.37 6.26 -18.88
N PRO A 194 -11.33 5.36 -18.57
CA PRO A 194 -12.69 5.54 -19.00
C PRO A 194 -13.16 6.96 -18.69
N ALA A 195 -13.94 7.59 -19.59
CA ALA A 195 -14.34 9.00 -19.47
C ALA A 195 -14.91 9.34 -18.08
N ILE A 196 -15.71 8.46 -17.52
CA ILE A 196 -16.33 8.63 -16.20
C ILE A 196 -15.32 8.64 -15.06
N LEU A 197 -14.23 7.85 -15.15
CA LEU A 197 -13.18 7.86 -14.15
C LEU A 197 -12.36 9.14 -14.22
N ARG A 198 -12.13 9.63 -15.44
CA ARG A 198 -11.47 10.90 -15.68
C ARG A 198 -12.29 12.05 -15.09
N GLU A 199 -13.62 12.02 -15.30
CA GLU A 199 -14.54 12.99 -14.71
C GLU A 199 -14.53 12.93 -13.17
N VAL A 200 -14.58 11.74 -12.58
CA VAL A 200 -14.51 11.58 -11.12
C VAL A 200 -13.18 12.08 -10.54
N LEU A 201 -12.07 11.82 -11.23
CA LEU A 201 -10.75 12.26 -10.78
C LEU A 201 -10.54 13.78 -10.98
N GLN A 202 -11.10 14.35 -12.05
CA GLN A 202 -10.97 15.79 -12.37
C GLN A 202 -11.97 16.66 -11.60
N ASN A 203 -13.18 16.17 -11.38
CA ASN A 203 -14.25 16.91 -10.70
C ASN A 203 -14.41 16.48 -9.22
N ALA A 204 -13.41 15.80 -8.65
CA ALA A 204 -13.39 15.53 -7.24
C ALA A 204 -13.27 16.88 -6.51
N GLU A 205 -14.37 17.36 -5.91
CA GLU A 205 -14.36 18.51 -4.98
C GLU A 205 -13.53 18.20 -3.72
N ASP A 206 -13.16 16.92 -3.57
CA ASP A 206 -12.32 16.44 -2.51
C ASP A 206 -10.86 16.71 -2.87
N SER A 207 -10.20 17.57 -2.10
CA SER A 207 -8.76 17.82 -2.25
C SER A 207 -7.99 16.51 -2.29
N ILE A 208 -6.90 16.47 -3.07
CA ILE A 208 -5.91 15.40 -2.98
C ILE A 208 -5.33 15.47 -1.57
N GLU A 209 -5.91 14.71 -0.67
CA GLU A 209 -5.33 14.56 0.65
C GLU A 209 -4.03 13.78 0.50
N LYS A 210 -2.91 14.47 0.66
CA LYS A 210 -1.64 13.83 0.96
C LYS A 210 -1.79 13.19 2.34
N MET A 211 -2.26 11.97 2.34
CA MET A 211 -2.50 11.27 3.59
C MET A 211 -1.16 11.03 4.30
N ALA A 212 -1.07 11.47 5.53
CA ALA A 212 0.14 11.37 6.36
C ALA A 212 0.69 9.93 6.52
N PHE A 213 -0.04 8.93 6.07
CA PHE A 213 0.37 7.51 6.05
C PHE A 213 0.50 6.95 4.62
N ALA A 214 0.13 7.69 3.58
CA ALA A 214 0.51 7.36 2.20
C ALA A 214 1.94 7.86 1.91
N ASN A 215 2.43 8.69 2.80
CA ASN A 215 3.80 9.20 2.80
C ASN A 215 4.73 8.30 3.57
#